data_4940c89a9bee99baa1c57f288b4bdb53
#
_entry.id   4940c89a9bee99baa1c57f288b4bdb53
#
_cell.length_a   1.000
_cell.length_b   1.000
_cell.length_c   1.000
_cell.angle_alpha   90.00
_cell.angle_beta   90.00
_cell.angle_gamma   90.00
#
_symmetry.space_group_name_H-M   'P 1'
#
loop_
_entity.id
_entity.type
_entity.pdbx_description
1 polymer ?
#
loop_
_entity_poly.entity_id
_entity_poly.type
_entity_poly.pdbx_seq_one_letter_code
_entity_poly.pdbx_strand_id
1 'polypeptide(L)'
;MAYDGKWHDGLQFLADAYTKISSVRDGIEAERNLQGFFMAYLSLNGYYYTAPELELNHGYCDFFLLPDLTHYPTKHCYIIELKILPKSEFNAMSKDGKHTKAELQWAEAVEQIKRYAEAPRVEALRQGTTLHKIIMQFEGWELKRMEEV
;
A
#
# COMPACT_ATOMS: atom_id res chain seq x y z
N MET A 1 10.81 -2.52 10.26
CA MET A 1 9.33 -2.52 10.24
C MET A 1 8.74 -3.25 11.45
N ALA A 2 9.06 -4.51 11.68
CA ALA A 2 8.41 -5.33 12.71
C ALA A 2 8.69 -4.86 14.16
N TYR A 3 9.89 -4.43 14.46
CA TYR A 3 10.32 -4.07 15.82
C TYR A 3 10.49 -2.57 16.07
N ASP A 4 10.78 -1.79 15.03
CA ASP A 4 11.16 -0.39 15.14
C ASP A 4 10.17 0.58 14.47
N GLY A 5 9.19 0.07 13.73
CA GLY A 5 8.23 0.87 12.98
C GLY A 5 8.80 1.66 11.81
N LYS A 6 10.06 1.41 11.44
CA LYS A 6 10.72 2.08 10.30
C LYS A 6 10.32 1.41 9.00
N TRP A 7 9.25 1.87 8.43
CA TRP A 7 8.63 1.30 7.23
C TRP A 7 9.11 1.92 5.92
N HIS A 8 9.51 3.19 5.94
CA HIS A 8 9.75 3.99 4.73
C HIS A 8 10.77 3.33 3.78
N ASP A 9 11.95 3.00 4.28
CA ASP A 9 13.03 2.49 3.43
C ASP A 9 12.70 1.13 2.81
N GLY A 10 11.99 0.27 3.55
CA GLY A 10 11.54 -1.03 3.04
C GLY A 10 10.53 -0.90 1.91
N LEU A 11 9.52 -0.04 2.08
CA LEU A 11 8.52 0.20 1.05
C LEU A 11 9.07 0.98 -0.14
N GLN A 12 9.99 1.92 0.10
CA GLN A 12 10.71 2.63 -0.97
C GLN A 12 11.53 1.65 -1.81
N PHE A 13 12.24 0.73 -1.17
CA PHE A 13 12.99 -0.31 -1.87
C PHE A 13 12.09 -1.16 -2.79
N LEU A 14 10.91 -1.55 -2.30
CA LEU A 14 9.94 -2.30 -3.13
C LEU A 14 9.42 -1.47 -4.30
N ALA A 15 9.13 -0.20 -4.09
CA ALA A 15 8.69 0.70 -5.14
C ALA A 15 9.77 0.89 -6.22
N ASP A 16 11.01 1.07 -5.82
CA ASP A 16 12.15 1.23 -6.73
C ASP A 16 12.41 -0.06 -7.54
N ALA A 17 12.31 -1.22 -6.90
CA ALA A 17 12.42 -2.51 -7.57
C ALA A 17 11.28 -2.72 -8.58
N TYR A 18 10.06 -2.34 -8.24
CA TYR A 18 8.91 -2.38 -9.15
C TYR A 18 9.13 -1.48 -10.38
N THR A 19 9.56 -0.25 -10.16
CA THR A 19 9.91 0.70 -11.23
C THR A 19 10.93 0.11 -12.19
N LYS A 20 12.00 -0.48 -11.66
CA LYS A 20 13.08 -1.07 -12.45
C LYS A 20 12.61 -2.24 -13.32
N ILE A 21 11.77 -3.11 -12.77
CA ILE A 21 11.24 -4.29 -13.48
C ILE A 21 10.21 -3.86 -14.52
N SER A 22 9.34 -2.93 -14.19
CA SER A 22 8.20 -2.52 -15.01
C SER A 22 8.59 -1.63 -16.18
N SER A 23 9.72 -0.91 -16.10
CA SER A 23 10.23 -0.09 -17.20
C SER A 23 10.62 -0.94 -18.45
N VAL A 24 10.77 -2.26 -18.29
CA VAL A 24 11.13 -3.20 -19.37
C VAL A 24 9.89 -3.87 -19.99
N ARG A 25 8.71 -3.73 -19.37
CA ARG A 25 7.45 -4.33 -19.83
C ARG A 25 6.45 -3.25 -20.21
N ASP A 26 5.98 -3.26 -21.45
CA ASP A 26 4.85 -2.44 -21.87
C ASP A 26 3.61 -2.80 -21.07
N GLY A 27 3.06 -1.78 -20.39
CA GLY A 27 2.05 -1.93 -19.35
C GLY A 27 0.68 -2.40 -19.81
N ILE A 28 0.39 -3.64 -19.50
CA ILE A 28 -0.97 -4.16 -19.51
C ILE A 28 -1.34 -4.45 -18.03
N GLU A 29 -2.43 -3.83 -17.54
CA GLU A 29 -2.97 -4.02 -16.19
C GLU A 29 -2.04 -3.57 -15.03
N ALA A 30 -1.68 -2.28 -15.02
CA ALA A 30 -0.75 -1.69 -14.05
C ALA A 30 -1.11 -1.98 -12.57
N GLU A 31 -2.38 -1.87 -12.19
CA GLU A 31 -2.83 -2.05 -10.81
C GLU A 31 -2.66 -3.50 -10.34
N ARG A 32 -3.12 -4.46 -11.13
CA ARG A 32 -3.00 -5.89 -10.80
C ARG A 32 -1.54 -6.34 -10.74
N ASN A 33 -0.70 -5.82 -11.62
CA ASN A 33 0.73 -6.10 -11.62
C ASN A 33 1.42 -5.53 -10.37
N LEU A 34 1.06 -4.33 -9.96
CA LEU A 34 1.57 -3.70 -8.75
C LEU A 34 1.16 -4.48 -7.50
N GLN A 35 -0.11 -4.84 -7.37
CA GLN A 35 -0.61 -5.65 -6.26
C GLN A 35 0.08 -7.01 -6.20
N GLY A 36 0.22 -7.70 -7.34
CA GLY A 36 0.89 -8.99 -7.43
C GLY A 36 2.36 -8.92 -7.04
N PHE A 37 3.06 -7.88 -7.46
CA PHE A 37 4.45 -7.64 -7.09
C PHE A 37 4.61 -7.42 -5.58
N PHE A 38 3.81 -6.53 -4.99
CA PHE A 38 3.83 -6.27 -3.56
C PHE A 38 3.44 -7.51 -2.75
N MET A 39 2.42 -8.26 -3.19
CA MET A 39 2.04 -9.51 -2.54
C MET A 39 3.19 -10.51 -2.49
N ALA A 40 3.90 -10.70 -3.60
CA ALA A 40 5.02 -11.63 -3.68
C ALA A 40 6.15 -11.26 -2.71
N TYR A 41 6.53 -9.99 -2.66
CA TYR A 41 7.63 -9.54 -1.79
C TYR A 41 7.23 -9.41 -0.33
N LEU A 42 6.04 -8.91 -0.02
CA LEU A 42 5.57 -8.78 1.36
C LEU A 42 5.34 -10.15 2.01
N SER A 43 5.06 -11.19 1.22
CA SER A 43 4.86 -12.56 1.71
C SER A 43 6.15 -13.32 1.98
N LEU A 44 7.31 -12.79 1.57
CA LEU A 44 8.60 -13.46 1.77
C LEU A 44 9.15 -13.35 3.21
N ASN A 45 8.60 -12.44 4.02
CA ASN A 45 9.03 -12.30 5.41
C ASN A 45 8.27 -13.25 6.34
N GLY A 46 8.87 -13.60 7.47
CA GLY A 46 8.26 -14.44 8.49
C GLY A 46 7.54 -13.67 9.61
N TYR A 47 7.64 -12.35 9.66
CA TYR A 47 7.10 -11.52 10.75
C TYR A 47 5.61 -11.22 10.61
N TYR A 48 5.07 -11.35 9.41
CA TYR A 48 3.69 -11.02 9.09
C TYR A 48 3.01 -12.09 8.26
N TYR A 49 1.71 -12.26 8.53
CA TYR A 49 0.80 -12.85 7.57
C TYR A 49 0.27 -11.74 6.68
N THR A 50 0.59 -11.76 5.40
CA THR A 50 0.11 -10.76 4.46
C THR A 50 -1.29 -11.12 4.00
N ALA A 51 -2.29 -10.34 4.40
CA ALA A 51 -3.67 -10.51 3.98
C ALA A 51 -4.00 -9.51 2.86
N PRO A 52 -4.09 -9.96 1.58
CA PRO A 52 -4.54 -9.10 0.50
C PRO A 52 -6.06 -8.96 0.52
N GLU A 53 -6.57 -7.83 0.06
CA GLU A 53 -8.00 -7.57 -0.12
C GLU A 53 -8.85 -7.91 1.12
N LEU A 54 -8.34 -7.57 2.30
CA LEU A 54 -9.07 -7.80 3.54
C LEU A 54 -10.25 -6.84 3.66
N GLU A 55 -11.46 -7.39 3.86
CA GLU A 55 -12.67 -6.59 4.05
C GLU A 55 -12.66 -5.89 5.40
N LEU A 56 -12.75 -4.55 5.36
CA LEU A 56 -12.77 -3.67 6.53
C LEU A 56 -13.80 -2.55 6.31
N ASN A 57 -14.83 -2.47 7.15
CA ASN A 57 -15.83 -1.39 7.10
C ASN A 57 -16.40 -1.11 5.68
N HIS A 58 -16.95 -2.14 5.04
CA HIS A 58 -17.58 -2.06 3.71
C HIS A 58 -16.64 -1.68 2.56
N GLY A 59 -15.37 -2.00 2.69
CA GLY A 59 -14.36 -1.87 1.64
C GLY A 59 -13.27 -2.91 1.82
N TYR A 60 -12.34 -2.93 0.88
CA TYR A 60 -11.21 -3.86 0.89
C TYR A 60 -9.92 -3.06 0.92
N CYS A 61 -9.08 -3.27 1.94
CA CYS A 61 -7.73 -2.71 1.91
C CYS A 61 -6.83 -3.58 1.00
N ASP A 62 -5.87 -2.96 0.34
CA ASP A 62 -4.98 -3.71 -0.55
C ASP A 62 -4.14 -4.73 0.21
N PHE A 63 -3.52 -4.33 1.33
CA PHE A 63 -2.77 -5.23 2.20
C PHE A 63 -2.95 -4.91 3.67
N PHE A 64 -3.15 -5.94 4.47
CA PHE A 64 -2.96 -5.88 5.91
C PHE A 64 -1.80 -6.81 6.28
N LEU A 65 -0.76 -6.26 6.89
CA LEU A 65 0.34 -7.03 7.45
C LEU A 65 0.01 -7.39 8.90
N LEU A 66 -0.53 -8.60 9.08
CA LEU A 66 -0.94 -9.14 10.38
C LEU A 66 0.27 -9.64 11.15
N PRO A 67 0.50 -9.20 12.41
CA PRO A 67 1.68 -9.63 13.15
C PRO A 67 1.60 -11.11 13.53
N ASP A 68 2.68 -11.85 13.31
CA ASP A 68 2.83 -13.22 13.79
C ASP A 68 3.44 -13.22 15.19
N LEU A 69 2.62 -12.95 16.20
CA LEU A 69 3.05 -12.92 17.59
C LEU A 69 3.33 -14.31 18.21
N THR A 70 2.94 -15.38 17.52
CA THR A 70 3.24 -16.73 17.93
C THR A 70 4.75 -17.04 17.83
N HIS A 71 5.39 -16.50 16.79
CA HIS A 71 6.79 -16.78 16.50
C HIS A 71 7.72 -15.59 16.77
N TYR A 72 7.20 -14.35 16.67
CA TYR A 72 8.03 -13.14 16.76
C TYR A 72 7.36 -12.08 17.65
N PRO A 73 8.13 -11.38 18.54
CA PRO A 73 7.60 -10.29 19.34
C PRO A 73 7.47 -9.00 18.51
N THR A 74 6.72 -9.08 17.42
CA THR A 74 6.43 -7.95 16.52
C THR A 74 5.68 -6.85 17.25
N LYS A 75 6.08 -5.60 17.06
CA LYS A 75 5.50 -4.44 17.74
C LYS A 75 4.64 -3.54 16.86
N HIS A 76 4.70 -3.73 15.56
CA HIS A 76 4.05 -2.88 14.56
C HIS A 76 3.29 -3.71 13.53
N CYS A 77 2.13 -3.25 13.11
CA CYS A 77 1.35 -3.81 12.00
C CYS A 77 0.97 -2.72 11.01
N TYR A 78 0.56 -3.09 9.81
CA TYR A 78 0.41 -2.13 8.72
C TYR A 78 -0.85 -2.39 7.90
N ILE A 79 -1.59 -1.32 7.57
CA ILE A 79 -2.50 -1.28 6.43
C ILE A 79 -1.78 -0.50 5.33
N ILE A 80 -1.68 -1.09 4.15
CA ILE A 80 -1.04 -0.47 2.98
C ILE A 80 -2.08 -0.37 1.87
N GLU A 81 -2.26 0.84 1.37
CA GLU A 81 -3.17 1.15 0.27
C GLU A 81 -2.36 1.62 -0.94
N LEU A 82 -2.57 0.98 -2.08
CA LEU A 82 -1.90 1.31 -3.33
C LEU A 82 -2.86 2.09 -4.24
N LYS A 83 -2.39 3.17 -4.82
CA LYS A 83 -3.15 3.93 -5.82
C LYS A 83 -2.30 4.11 -7.08
N ILE A 84 -2.94 3.92 -8.22
CA ILE A 84 -2.30 4.09 -9.53
C ILE A 84 -3.05 5.12 -10.34
N LEU A 85 -2.29 6.04 -10.93
CA LEU A 85 -2.72 6.89 -12.02
C LEU A 85 -2.18 6.26 -13.31
N PRO A 86 -3.05 5.67 -14.17
CA PRO A 86 -2.59 5.03 -15.40
C PRO A 86 -1.89 6.04 -16.30
N LYS A 87 -0.69 5.72 -16.75
CA LYS A 87 0.16 6.63 -17.53
C LYS A 87 -0.48 7.07 -18.84
N SER A 88 -1.22 6.18 -19.50
CA SER A 88 -1.94 6.47 -20.74
C SER A 88 -3.03 7.53 -20.57
N GLU A 89 -3.83 7.47 -19.52
CA GLU A 89 -4.86 8.45 -19.21
C GLU A 89 -4.25 9.75 -18.67
N PHE A 90 -3.26 9.64 -17.84
CA PHE A 90 -2.62 10.75 -17.15
C PHE A 90 -1.81 11.63 -18.10
N ASN A 91 -1.09 11.05 -19.06
CA ASN A 91 -0.32 11.80 -20.06
C ASN A 91 -1.19 12.61 -21.03
N ALA A 92 -2.45 12.24 -21.25
CA ALA A 92 -3.38 12.98 -22.08
C ALA A 92 -3.95 14.23 -21.40
N MET A 93 -3.71 14.41 -20.11
CA MET A 93 -4.25 15.53 -19.33
C MET A 93 -3.31 16.75 -19.35
N SER A 94 -3.91 17.95 -19.16
CA SER A 94 -3.14 19.16 -18.84
C SER A 94 -2.40 19.01 -17.51
N LYS A 95 -1.37 19.84 -17.27
CA LYS A 95 -0.61 19.84 -16.01
C LYS A 95 -1.51 20.06 -14.79
N ASP A 96 -2.45 21.01 -14.86
CA ASP A 96 -3.40 21.29 -13.78
C ASP A 96 -4.41 20.15 -13.60
N GLY A 97 -4.88 19.52 -14.69
CA GLY A 97 -5.74 18.35 -14.63
C GLY A 97 -5.08 17.15 -13.97
N LYS A 98 -3.79 16.92 -14.25
CA LYS A 98 -2.98 15.87 -13.60
C LYS A 98 -2.88 16.09 -12.10
N HIS A 99 -2.56 17.30 -11.68
CA HIS A 99 -2.45 17.65 -10.26
C HIS A 99 -3.78 17.44 -9.54
N THR A 100 -4.88 17.94 -10.11
CA THR A 100 -6.22 17.80 -9.54
C THR A 100 -6.63 16.34 -9.39
N LYS A 101 -6.40 15.50 -10.41
CA LYS A 101 -6.71 14.07 -10.37
C LYS A 101 -5.90 13.34 -9.30
N ALA A 102 -4.61 13.63 -9.20
CA ALA A 102 -3.73 13.04 -8.21
C ALA A 102 -4.16 13.42 -6.77
N GLU A 103 -4.50 14.67 -6.52
CA GLU A 103 -4.96 15.13 -5.21
C GLU A 103 -6.33 14.56 -4.83
N LEU A 104 -7.27 14.44 -5.77
CA LEU A 104 -8.56 13.78 -5.52
C LEU A 104 -8.39 12.31 -5.17
N GLN A 105 -7.58 11.58 -5.94
CA GLN A 105 -7.29 10.17 -5.65
C GLN A 105 -6.63 10.00 -4.28
N TRP A 106 -5.71 10.90 -3.93
CA TRP A 106 -5.06 10.89 -2.62
C TRP A 106 -6.06 11.13 -1.49
N ALA A 107 -6.91 12.15 -1.61
CA ALA A 107 -7.94 12.45 -0.61
C ALA A 107 -8.90 11.28 -0.39
N GLU A 108 -9.33 10.62 -1.46
CA GLU A 108 -10.17 9.42 -1.39
C GLU A 108 -9.44 8.28 -0.67
N ALA A 109 -8.15 8.07 -0.97
CA ALA A 109 -7.34 7.05 -0.32
C ALA A 109 -7.20 7.30 1.18
N VAL A 110 -7.01 8.56 1.60
CA VAL A 110 -6.95 8.95 3.01
C VAL A 110 -8.26 8.61 3.74
N GLU A 111 -9.39 8.95 3.15
CA GLU A 111 -10.71 8.61 3.71
C GLU A 111 -10.93 7.10 3.80
N GLN A 112 -10.54 6.36 2.76
CA GLN A 112 -10.65 4.90 2.71
C GLN A 112 -9.83 4.24 3.81
N ILE A 113 -8.53 4.56 3.92
CA ILE A 113 -7.65 3.90 4.88
C ILE A 113 -8.00 4.23 6.33
N LYS A 114 -8.49 5.44 6.60
CA LYS A 114 -9.01 5.83 7.92
C LYS A 114 -10.25 5.00 8.29
N ARG A 115 -11.18 4.86 7.36
CA ARG A 115 -12.37 4.04 7.53
C ARG A 115 -12.01 2.57 7.78
N TYR A 116 -11.03 2.02 7.08
CA TYR A 116 -10.55 0.66 7.31
C TYR A 116 -9.96 0.50 8.70
N ALA A 117 -9.15 1.45 9.14
CA ALA A 117 -8.52 1.41 10.46
C ALA A 117 -9.52 1.48 11.62
N GLU A 118 -10.70 2.07 11.40
CA GLU A 118 -11.80 2.13 12.38
C GLU A 118 -12.66 0.87 12.45
N ALA A 119 -12.44 -0.11 11.56
CA ALA A 119 -13.18 -1.36 11.59
C ALA A 119 -13.01 -2.08 12.94
N PRO A 120 -14.08 -2.56 13.59
CA PRO A 120 -14.00 -3.19 14.92
C PRO A 120 -13.04 -4.38 14.96
N ARG A 121 -12.95 -5.16 13.88
CA ARG A 121 -12.04 -6.32 13.80
C ARG A 121 -10.55 -5.95 13.80
N VAL A 122 -10.19 -4.70 13.48
CA VAL A 122 -8.79 -4.25 13.45
C VAL A 122 -8.17 -4.33 14.84
N GLU A 123 -8.92 -4.02 15.90
CA GLU A 123 -8.42 -4.15 17.27
C GLU A 123 -7.99 -5.59 17.61
N ALA A 124 -8.74 -6.58 17.17
CA ALA A 124 -8.37 -7.98 17.34
C ALA A 124 -7.21 -8.37 16.43
N LEU A 125 -7.20 -7.90 15.19
CA LEU A 125 -6.17 -8.24 14.19
C LEU A 125 -4.79 -7.67 14.52
N ARG A 126 -4.73 -6.44 15.04
CA ARG A 126 -3.45 -5.83 15.43
C ARG A 126 -2.83 -6.41 16.69
N GLN A 127 -3.58 -7.12 17.50
CA GLN A 127 -3.11 -7.86 18.68
C GLN A 127 -2.25 -7.01 19.64
N GLY A 128 -2.66 -5.75 19.89
CA GLY A 128 -1.94 -4.81 20.76
C GLY A 128 -0.71 -4.15 20.13
N THR A 129 -0.39 -4.44 18.88
CA THR A 129 0.70 -3.77 18.15
C THR A 129 0.30 -2.37 17.70
N THR A 130 1.28 -1.54 17.35
CA THR A 130 1.04 -0.21 16.78
C THR A 130 0.62 -0.33 15.32
N LEU A 131 -0.54 0.21 14.98
CA LEU A 131 -1.05 0.21 13.61
C LEU A 131 -0.52 1.41 12.83
N HIS A 132 0.09 1.14 11.69
CA HIS A 132 0.50 2.13 10.71
C HIS A 132 -0.41 2.09 9.48
N LYS A 133 -0.73 3.25 8.93
CA LYS A 133 -1.59 3.41 7.75
C LYS A 133 -0.80 4.10 6.65
N ILE A 134 -0.39 3.35 5.65
CA ILE A 134 0.50 3.82 4.60
C ILE A 134 -0.26 3.87 3.27
N ILE A 135 -0.16 5.00 2.58
CA ILE A 135 -0.68 5.15 1.21
C ILE A 135 0.51 5.33 0.28
N MET A 136 0.50 4.59 -0.83
CA MET A 136 1.50 4.69 -1.89
C MET A 136 0.79 5.00 -3.21
N GLN A 137 1.11 6.16 -3.80
CA GLN A 137 0.53 6.60 -5.07
C GLN A 137 1.57 6.53 -6.17
N PHE A 138 1.21 5.81 -7.24
CA PHE A 138 2.03 5.61 -8.42
C PHE A 138 1.45 6.34 -9.63
N GLU A 139 2.31 6.85 -10.49
CA GLU A 139 1.99 7.25 -11.86
C GLU A 139 2.59 6.20 -12.79
N GLY A 140 1.73 5.35 -13.38
CA GLY A 140 2.21 4.15 -14.06
C GLY A 140 2.98 3.25 -13.10
N TRP A 141 4.26 3.05 -13.36
CA TRP A 141 5.16 2.25 -12.51
C TRP A 141 6.07 3.06 -11.59
N GLU A 142 5.92 4.39 -11.54
CA GLU A 142 6.76 5.27 -10.72
C GLU A 142 6.04 5.72 -9.46
N LEU A 143 6.67 5.52 -8.30
CA LEU A 143 6.17 6.05 -7.04
C LEU A 143 6.27 7.58 -7.04
N LYS A 144 5.16 8.26 -6.79
CA LYS A 144 5.07 9.73 -6.72
C LYS A 144 4.88 10.24 -5.31
N ARG A 145 4.15 9.51 -4.48
CA ARG A 145 3.87 9.91 -3.11
C ARG A 145 3.73 8.70 -2.21
N MET A 146 4.31 8.76 -1.02
CA MET A 146 4.19 7.73 -0.01
C MET A 146 4.20 8.38 1.37
N GLU A 147 3.12 8.22 2.11
CA GLU A 147 2.96 8.83 3.43
C GLU A 147 2.19 7.92 4.39
N GLU A 148 2.50 8.08 5.67
CA GLU A 148 1.67 7.57 6.77
C GLU A 148 0.61 8.61 7.13
N VAL A 149 -0.63 8.20 7.30
CA VAL A 149 -1.80 9.07 7.56
C VAL A 149 -2.58 8.68 8.80
#